data_9d49cf5340395bb00b8e3f302fdd7350
#
_entry.id   9d49cf5340395bb00b8e3f302fdd7350
#
_cell.length_a   1.000
_cell.length_b   1.000
_cell.length_c   1.000
_cell.angle_alpha   90.00
_cell.angle_beta   90.00
_cell.angle_gamma   90.00
#
_symmetry.space_group_name_H-M   'P 1'
#
loop_
_entity.id
_entity.type
_entity.pdbx_description
1 polymer ?
#
loop_
_entity_poly.entity_id
_entity_poly.type
_entity_poly.pdbx_seq_one_letter_code
_entity_poly.pdbx_strand_id
1 'polypeptide(L)'
;FCGIPRPLAAWGQETPGELHAGFAVLIDGDTGRVLYGKNEKEIRPMASTTKIMTCILALELGNLDDEVTFSSKAVSQPEVHLGAQKGEAFSLRDLLYSLMLESHNDTAVAVAEAVGGSVETFCHMMNEKAREIGCENTCFLTPNGLDQTVTDENGTALLRSTTASDLGRMMAYCVWQSSERT
;
A
#
# COMPACT_ATOMS: atom_id res chain seq x y z
N PHE A 1 21.66 -14.58 55.79
CA PHE A 1 20.37 -14.07 55.23
C PHE A 1 20.46 -14.26 53.72
N CYS A 2 19.87 -15.35 53.24
CA CYS A 2 19.73 -15.66 51.83
C CYS A 2 18.50 -14.91 51.28
N GLY A 3 18.71 -13.84 50.53
CA GLY A 3 17.64 -13.12 49.86
C GLY A 3 17.16 -13.96 48.65
N ILE A 4 15.93 -14.44 48.72
CA ILE A 4 15.24 -15.07 47.59
C ILE A 4 15.03 -13.99 46.51
N PRO A 5 15.52 -14.16 45.28
CA PRO A 5 15.20 -13.19 44.22
C PRO A 5 13.69 -13.25 43.95
N ARG A 6 13.01 -12.13 44.16
CA ARG A 6 11.62 -11.97 43.68
C ARG A 6 11.61 -12.17 42.14
N PRO A 7 10.74 -13.05 41.62
CA PRO A 7 10.56 -13.10 40.20
C PRO A 7 10.09 -11.71 39.74
N LEU A 8 10.77 -11.13 38.79
CA LEU A 8 10.29 -9.99 38.03
C LEU A 8 8.88 -10.35 37.54
N ALA A 9 7.88 -9.60 38.00
CA ALA A 9 6.53 -9.75 37.52
C ALA A 9 6.62 -9.71 36.00
N ALA A 10 6.31 -10.82 35.33
CA ALA A 10 6.06 -10.82 33.91
C ALA A 10 4.93 -9.81 33.73
N TRP A 11 5.22 -8.71 33.06
CA TRP A 11 4.21 -7.77 32.62
C TRP A 11 3.23 -8.62 31.81
N GLY A 12 2.02 -8.81 32.38
CA GLY A 12 1.00 -9.63 31.74
C GLY A 12 0.83 -9.15 30.33
N GLN A 13 0.98 -10.04 29.38
CA GLN A 13 0.51 -9.80 28.04
C GLN A 13 -1.01 -9.70 28.12
N GLU A 14 -1.51 -8.52 28.44
CA GLU A 14 -2.91 -8.23 28.19
C GLU A 14 -3.08 -8.31 26.68
N THR A 15 -3.65 -9.41 26.22
CA THR A 15 -4.09 -9.51 24.84
C THR A 15 -5.05 -8.34 24.59
N PRO A 16 -4.91 -7.59 23.49
CA PRO A 16 -5.89 -6.59 23.12
C PRO A 16 -7.29 -7.21 23.27
N GLY A 17 -8.22 -6.48 23.86
CA GLY A 17 -9.60 -6.95 24.00
C GLY A 17 -10.16 -7.44 22.65
N GLU A 18 -11.36 -7.99 22.66
CA GLU A 18 -11.96 -8.57 21.45
C GLU A 18 -11.97 -7.57 20.29
N LEU A 19 -11.12 -7.84 19.28
CA LEU A 19 -11.08 -7.05 18.05
C LEU A 19 -12.16 -7.53 17.09
N HIS A 20 -13.02 -6.63 16.64
CA HIS A 20 -14.02 -6.93 15.61
C HIS A 20 -13.41 -7.15 14.22
N ALA A 21 -12.21 -6.58 13.96
CA ALA A 21 -11.48 -6.82 12.73
C ALA A 21 -11.17 -8.31 12.54
N GLY A 22 -11.39 -8.84 11.34
CA GLY A 22 -11.07 -10.23 10.98
C GLY A 22 -9.56 -10.48 10.87
N PHE A 23 -8.80 -9.46 10.49
CA PHE A 23 -7.36 -9.48 10.26
C PHE A 23 -6.76 -8.22 10.88
N ALA A 24 -5.72 -8.38 11.68
CA ALA A 24 -5.07 -7.24 12.32
C ALA A 24 -3.60 -7.56 12.64
N VAL A 25 -2.76 -6.53 12.66
CA VAL A 25 -1.40 -6.60 13.12
C VAL A 25 -1.06 -5.35 13.93
N LEU A 26 -0.29 -5.52 14.97
CA LEU A 26 0.41 -4.45 15.66
C LEU A 26 1.90 -4.72 15.53
N ILE A 27 2.64 -3.78 14.98
CA ILE A 27 4.08 -3.88 14.81
C ILE A 27 4.79 -2.76 15.54
N ASP A 28 6.00 -3.05 15.97
CA ASP A 28 6.96 -2.04 16.37
C ASP A 28 7.47 -1.35 15.09
N GLY A 29 7.23 -0.04 14.97
CA GLY A 29 7.52 0.69 13.74
C GLY A 29 9.00 0.83 13.43
N ASP A 30 9.88 0.85 14.44
CA ASP A 30 11.31 0.99 14.26
C ASP A 30 11.97 -0.33 13.83
N THR A 31 11.49 -1.44 14.37
CA THR A 31 12.12 -2.76 14.18
C THR A 31 11.35 -3.69 13.24
N GLY A 32 10.09 -3.36 12.92
CA GLY A 32 9.18 -4.22 12.14
C GLY A 32 8.71 -5.47 12.91
N ARG A 33 9.03 -5.58 14.23
CA ARG A 33 8.64 -6.74 15.04
C ARG A 33 7.14 -6.76 15.27
N VAL A 34 6.51 -7.90 15.00
CA VAL A 34 5.10 -8.12 15.32
C VAL A 34 4.92 -8.23 16.83
N LEU A 35 4.13 -7.34 17.41
CA LEU A 35 3.77 -7.30 18.82
C LEU A 35 2.46 -8.05 19.08
N TYR A 36 1.53 -8.00 18.14
CA TYR A 36 0.26 -8.73 18.15
C TYR A 36 -0.20 -9.01 16.73
N GLY A 37 -0.82 -10.17 16.52
CA GLY A 37 -1.40 -10.56 15.24
C GLY A 37 -2.71 -11.33 15.41
N LYS A 38 -3.69 -11.02 14.57
CA LYS A 38 -4.94 -11.78 14.39
C LYS A 38 -5.08 -12.09 12.91
N ASN A 39 -4.87 -13.37 12.53
CA ASN A 39 -4.86 -13.83 11.13
C ASN A 39 -3.96 -12.94 10.22
N GLU A 40 -2.88 -12.42 10.79
CA GLU A 40 -2.06 -11.35 10.20
C GLU A 40 -1.30 -11.80 8.95
N LYS A 41 -1.16 -13.11 8.75
CA LYS A 41 -0.48 -13.72 7.59
C LYS A 41 -1.46 -14.28 6.55
N GLU A 42 -2.76 -14.18 6.80
CA GLU A 42 -3.75 -14.69 5.87
C GLU A 42 -3.85 -13.80 4.64
N ILE A 43 -3.74 -14.39 3.47
CA ILE A 43 -3.78 -13.69 2.19
C ILE A 43 -5.20 -13.20 1.91
N ARG A 44 -5.34 -11.90 1.62
CA ARG A 44 -6.62 -11.25 1.34
C ARG A 44 -6.52 -10.24 0.20
N PRO A 45 -7.62 -9.97 -0.51
CA PRO A 45 -7.70 -8.83 -1.41
C PRO A 45 -7.47 -7.52 -0.63
N MET A 46 -6.76 -6.58 -1.25
CA MET A 46 -6.34 -5.35 -0.58
C MET A 46 -7.18 -4.11 -0.93
N ALA A 47 -8.01 -4.16 -1.98
CA ALA A 47 -8.81 -3.03 -2.44
C ALA A 47 -7.97 -1.73 -2.51
N SER A 48 -8.55 -0.59 -2.12
CA SER A 48 -7.89 0.73 -2.19
C SER A 48 -6.68 0.92 -1.27
N THR A 49 -6.36 -0.01 -0.34
CA THR A 49 -5.07 0.05 0.36
C THR A 49 -3.88 -0.11 -0.58
N THR A 50 -4.10 -0.59 -1.80
CA THR A 50 -3.15 -0.55 -2.93
C THR A 50 -2.57 0.83 -3.15
N LYS A 51 -3.36 1.89 -3.00
CA LYS A 51 -2.98 3.28 -3.26
C LYS A 51 -1.88 3.81 -2.32
N ILE A 52 -1.65 3.12 -1.19
CA ILE A 52 -0.50 3.40 -0.32
C ILE A 52 0.80 3.17 -1.10
N MET A 53 0.94 2.04 -1.80
CA MET A 53 2.12 1.76 -2.61
C MET A 53 2.22 2.69 -3.82
N THR A 54 1.10 3.05 -4.43
CA THR A 54 1.06 4.05 -5.51
C THR A 54 1.60 5.41 -5.03
N CYS A 55 1.20 5.82 -3.83
CA CYS A 55 1.70 7.06 -3.21
C CYS A 55 3.21 6.97 -2.86
N ILE A 56 3.67 5.85 -2.31
CA ILE A 56 5.11 5.63 -2.01
C ILE A 56 5.95 5.84 -3.26
N LEU A 57 5.62 5.15 -4.35
CA LEU A 57 6.38 5.26 -5.59
C LEU A 57 6.31 6.65 -6.22
N ALA A 58 5.15 7.29 -6.15
CA ALA A 58 5.00 8.65 -6.67
C ALA A 58 5.84 9.67 -5.90
N LEU A 59 5.96 9.51 -4.57
CA LEU A 59 6.81 10.36 -3.74
C LEU A 59 8.31 10.11 -3.97
N GLU A 60 8.71 8.85 -4.20
CA GLU A 60 10.12 8.50 -4.36
C GLU A 60 10.67 8.76 -5.76
N LEU A 61 9.84 8.64 -6.79
CA LEU A 61 10.27 8.62 -8.19
C LEU A 61 9.73 9.80 -9.01
N GLY A 62 8.64 10.43 -8.55
CA GLY A 62 8.03 11.56 -9.21
C GLY A 62 8.59 12.91 -8.70
N ASN A 63 8.37 13.96 -9.48
CA ASN A 63 8.55 15.32 -9.01
C ASN A 63 7.16 15.92 -8.71
N LEU A 64 6.94 16.35 -7.47
CA LEU A 64 5.64 16.80 -6.99
C LEU A 64 5.08 18.02 -7.74
N ASP A 65 5.95 18.79 -8.37
CA ASP A 65 5.58 19.99 -9.12
C ASP A 65 5.33 19.71 -10.62
N ASP A 66 5.55 18.46 -11.08
CA ASP A 66 5.25 18.07 -12.46
C ASP A 66 3.74 18.02 -12.70
N GLU A 67 3.34 18.44 -13.90
CA GLU A 67 1.97 18.32 -14.37
C GLU A 67 1.70 16.91 -14.92
N VAL A 68 0.69 16.26 -14.37
CA VAL A 68 0.20 14.93 -14.78
C VAL A 68 -1.04 15.10 -15.61
N THR A 69 -0.99 14.67 -16.87
CA THR A 69 -2.10 14.78 -17.83
C THR A 69 -2.94 13.50 -17.83
N PHE A 70 -4.26 13.64 -17.73
CA PHE A 70 -5.18 12.51 -17.74
C PHE A 70 -5.34 11.91 -19.15
N SER A 71 -5.00 10.63 -19.26
CA SER A 71 -5.18 9.82 -20.48
C SER A 71 -6.61 9.34 -20.65
N SER A 72 -6.91 8.77 -21.81
CA SER A 72 -8.20 8.07 -22.02
C SER A 72 -8.39 6.87 -21.09
N LYS A 73 -7.30 6.18 -20.70
CA LYS A 73 -7.33 5.05 -19.77
C LYS A 73 -7.64 5.52 -18.34
N ALA A 74 -7.03 6.63 -17.92
CA ALA A 74 -7.30 7.22 -16.61
C ALA A 74 -8.75 7.66 -16.47
N VAL A 75 -9.27 8.47 -17.40
CA VAL A 75 -10.66 9.00 -17.31
C VAL A 75 -11.74 7.93 -17.47
N SER A 76 -11.41 6.73 -17.97
CA SER A 76 -12.35 5.62 -18.11
C SER A 76 -12.50 4.78 -16.84
N GLN A 77 -11.78 5.11 -15.76
CA GLN A 77 -11.85 4.34 -14.53
C GLN A 77 -13.23 4.48 -13.86
N PRO A 78 -13.75 3.40 -13.25
CA PRO A 78 -15.01 3.46 -12.53
C PRO A 78 -14.89 4.30 -11.25
N GLU A 79 -16.03 4.69 -10.69
CA GLU A 79 -16.13 5.37 -9.40
C GLU A 79 -15.45 4.56 -8.25
N VAL A 80 -14.85 5.23 -7.27
CA VAL A 80 -14.78 6.68 -7.02
C VAL A 80 -13.69 7.31 -7.90
N HIS A 81 -13.96 8.45 -8.53
CA HIS A 81 -13.02 9.14 -9.42
C HIS A 81 -13.09 10.67 -9.23
N LEU A 82 -12.00 11.35 -9.55
CA LEU A 82 -11.92 12.82 -9.57
C LEU A 82 -12.86 13.41 -10.63
N GLY A 83 -13.07 12.67 -11.71
CA GLY A 83 -13.92 13.09 -12.82
C GLY A 83 -13.22 14.03 -13.80
N ALA A 84 -11.89 13.98 -13.85
CA ALA A 84 -11.10 14.75 -14.80
C ALA A 84 -11.43 14.37 -16.26
N GLN A 85 -11.30 15.33 -17.17
CA GLN A 85 -11.45 15.09 -18.59
C GLN A 85 -10.12 14.70 -19.24
N LYS A 86 -10.18 13.99 -20.37
CA LYS A 86 -8.98 13.66 -21.13
C LYS A 86 -8.24 14.93 -21.53
N GLY A 87 -6.95 14.98 -21.21
CA GLY A 87 -6.07 16.10 -21.48
C GLY A 87 -6.05 17.17 -20.38
N GLU A 88 -6.90 17.09 -19.36
CA GLU A 88 -6.73 17.92 -18.18
C GLU A 88 -5.46 17.51 -17.43
N ALA A 89 -4.81 18.50 -16.82
CA ALA A 89 -3.58 18.33 -16.08
C ALA A 89 -3.66 18.93 -14.70
N PHE A 90 -3.04 18.26 -13.74
CA PHE A 90 -2.95 18.67 -12.34
C PHE A 90 -1.53 18.42 -11.83
N SER A 91 -1.10 19.15 -10.80
CA SER A 91 0.20 18.86 -10.18
C SER A 91 0.18 17.46 -9.55
N LEU A 92 1.31 16.74 -9.61
CA LEU A 92 1.43 15.44 -8.94
C LEU A 92 1.09 15.56 -7.45
N ARG A 93 1.47 16.66 -6.81
CA ARG A 93 1.15 16.98 -5.42
C ARG A 93 -0.35 16.96 -5.15
N ASP A 94 -1.15 17.66 -5.94
CA ASP A 94 -2.60 17.73 -5.76
C ASP A 94 -3.26 16.39 -6.02
N LEU A 95 -2.72 15.63 -6.99
CA LEU A 95 -3.20 14.29 -7.28
C LEU A 95 -2.92 13.31 -6.12
N LEU A 96 -1.81 13.45 -5.40
CA LEU A 96 -1.56 12.63 -4.22
C LEU A 96 -2.53 12.92 -3.07
N TYR A 97 -2.95 14.18 -2.88
CA TYR A 97 -4.06 14.48 -1.96
C TYR A 97 -5.37 13.85 -2.42
N SER A 98 -5.72 13.99 -3.69
CA SER A 98 -6.90 13.35 -4.30
C SER A 98 -6.87 11.82 -4.13
N LEU A 99 -5.71 11.20 -4.36
CA LEU A 99 -5.47 9.77 -4.21
C LEU A 99 -5.69 9.27 -2.77
N MET A 100 -5.10 9.98 -1.81
CA MET A 100 -5.04 9.51 -0.43
C MET A 100 -6.26 9.91 0.42
N LEU A 101 -6.86 11.05 0.16
CA LEU A 101 -8.01 11.54 0.93
C LEU A 101 -9.34 11.06 0.37
N GLU A 102 -9.49 11.03 -0.96
CA GLU A 102 -10.75 10.69 -1.63
C GLU A 102 -10.70 9.32 -2.34
N SER A 103 -9.50 8.72 -2.43
CA SER A 103 -9.30 7.40 -3.03
C SER A 103 -9.68 7.30 -4.52
N HIS A 104 -9.51 8.37 -5.29
CA HIS A 104 -9.89 8.42 -6.70
C HIS A 104 -9.14 7.41 -7.57
N ASN A 105 -9.87 6.65 -8.38
CA ASN A 105 -9.34 5.57 -9.19
C ASN A 105 -8.66 6.06 -10.47
N ASP A 106 -9.23 7.07 -11.11
CA ASP A 106 -8.68 7.74 -12.28
C ASP A 106 -7.35 8.44 -11.96
N THR A 107 -7.28 9.08 -10.80
CA THR A 107 -6.05 9.67 -10.26
C THR A 107 -4.94 8.63 -10.10
N ALA A 108 -5.24 7.46 -9.55
CA ALA A 108 -4.25 6.40 -9.38
C ALA A 108 -3.65 5.95 -10.73
N VAL A 109 -4.48 5.86 -11.76
CA VAL A 109 -4.03 5.48 -13.12
C VAL A 109 -3.22 6.60 -13.74
N ALA A 110 -3.64 7.86 -13.62
CA ALA A 110 -2.89 9.01 -14.15
C ALA A 110 -1.51 9.13 -13.51
N VAL A 111 -1.42 8.97 -12.19
CA VAL A 111 -0.15 8.95 -11.44
C VAL A 111 0.74 7.79 -11.92
N ALA A 112 0.18 6.59 -12.07
CA ALA A 112 0.93 5.43 -12.53
C ALA A 112 1.50 5.61 -13.95
N GLU A 113 0.72 6.20 -14.86
CA GLU A 113 1.18 6.50 -16.23
C GLU A 113 2.28 7.57 -16.23
N ALA A 114 2.15 8.61 -15.41
CA ALA A 114 3.14 9.68 -15.35
C ALA A 114 4.48 9.21 -14.75
N VAL A 115 4.44 8.45 -13.65
CA VAL A 115 5.65 8.03 -12.92
C VAL A 115 6.28 6.79 -13.55
N GLY A 116 5.48 5.82 -14.00
CA GLY A 116 5.97 4.55 -14.54
C GLY A 116 6.03 4.49 -16.06
N GLY A 117 5.52 5.51 -16.77
CA GLY A 117 5.38 5.52 -18.22
C GLY A 117 4.21 4.66 -18.75
N SER A 118 3.81 3.64 -17.99
CA SER A 118 2.60 2.83 -18.24
C SER A 118 2.11 2.21 -16.93
N VAL A 119 0.81 1.84 -16.90
CA VAL A 119 0.24 1.12 -15.75
C VAL A 119 0.94 -0.20 -15.51
N GLU A 120 1.27 -0.93 -16.57
CA GLU A 120 1.92 -2.24 -16.51
C GLU A 120 3.32 -2.12 -15.88
N THR A 121 4.13 -1.17 -16.36
CA THR A 121 5.47 -0.90 -15.81
C THR A 121 5.36 -0.45 -14.34
N PHE A 122 4.41 0.42 -14.05
CA PHE A 122 4.20 0.89 -12.68
C PHE A 122 3.81 -0.24 -11.72
N CYS A 123 2.92 -1.14 -12.12
CA CYS A 123 2.59 -2.33 -11.31
C CYS A 123 3.80 -3.25 -11.09
N HIS A 124 4.70 -3.37 -12.08
CA HIS A 124 5.97 -4.08 -11.89
C HIS A 124 6.82 -3.40 -10.81
N MET A 125 6.98 -2.08 -10.89
CA MET A 125 7.69 -1.29 -9.87
C MET A 125 7.06 -1.43 -8.47
N MET A 126 5.72 -1.44 -8.37
CA MET A 126 5.01 -1.68 -7.10
C MET A 126 5.39 -3.03 -6.49
N ASN A 127 5.44 -4.09 -7.31
CA ASN A 127 5.81 -5.43 -6.85
C ASN A 127 7.29 -5.54 -6.48
N GLU A 128 8.18 -4.82 -7.17
CA GLU A 128 9.59 -4.73 -6.79
C GLU A 128 9.77 -4.02 -5.45
N LYS A 129 9.12 -2.86 -5.27
CA LYS A 129 9.14 -2.13 -4.01
C LYS A 129 8.56 -2.96 -2.85
N ALA A 130 7.47 -3.69 -3.08
CA ALA A 130 6.90 -4.59 -2.08
C ALA A 130 7.92 -5.62 -1.61
N ARG A 131 8.66 -6.24 -2.52
CA ARG A 131 9.74 -7.19 -2.18
C ARG A 131 10.89 -6.51 -1.44
N GLU A 132 11.29 -5.31 -1.87
CA GLU A 132 12.34 -4.53 -1.23
C GLU A 132 12.03 -4.25 0.25
N ILE A 133 10.80 -3.88 0.57
CA ILE A 133 10.37 -3.60 1.96
C ILE A 133 9.91 -4.85 2.72
N GLY A 134 10.07 -6.05 2.14
CA GLY A 134 9.82 -7.34 2.80
C GLY A 134 8.35 -7.77 2.83
N CYS A 135 7.52 -7.30 1.89
CA CYS A 135 6.13 -7.75 1.72
C CYS A 135 6.11 -9.04 0.87
N GLU A 136 6.20 -10.18 1.52
CA GLU A 136 6.37 -11.49 0.84
C GLU A 136 5.09 -12.04 0.20
N ASN A 137 3.92 -11.59 0.68
CA ASN A 137 2.60 -12.10 0.27
C ASN A 137 1.76 -11.02 -0.42
N THR A 138 2.42 -10.02 -1.01
CA THR A 138 1.76 -8.91 -1.67
C THR A 138 1.98 -8.97 -3.18
N CYS A 139 0.88 -8.83 -3.93
CA CYS A 139 0.89 -8.78 -5.39
C CYS A 139 -0.03 -7.65 -5.87
N PHE A 140 0.53 -6.70 -6.59
CA PHE A 140 -0.17 -5.59 -7.21
C PHE A 140 -0.41 -5.86 -8.69
N LEU A 141 -1.65 -5.74 -9.15
CA LEU A 141 -2.05 -5.88 -10.55
C LEU A 141 -2.55 -4.56 -11.15
N THR A 142 -2.96 -3.63 -10.29
CA THR A 142 -3.46 -2.30 -10.67
C THR A 142 -2.98 -1.25 -9.66
N PRO A 143 -2.83 0.04 -10.06
CA PRO A 143 -2.42 1.09 -9.14
C PRO A 143 -3.54 1.57 -8.20
N ASN A 144 -4.80 1.23 -8.51
CA ASN A 144 -5.98 1.65 -7.76
C ASN A 144 -6.60 0.56 -6.88
N GLY A 145 -6.19 -0.71 -7.07
CA GLY A 145 -6.71 -1.85 -6.32
C GLY A 145 -8.06 -2.40 -6.83
N LEU A 146 -8.48 -2.01 -8.03
CA LEU A 146 -9.65 -2.62 -8.68
C LEU A 146 -9.31 -4.03 -9.19
N ASP A 147 -10.36 -4.84 -9.34
CA ASP A 147 -10.21 -6.20 -9.87
C ASP A 147 -9.77 -6.16 -11.33
N GLN A 148 -8.72 -6.89 -11.62
CA GLN A 148 -8.25 -7.16 -12.97
C GLN A 148 -7.90 -8.63 -13.07
N THR A 149 -8.34 -9.28 -14.14
CA THR A 149 -7.92 -10.65 -14.44
C THR A 149 -6.60 -10.58 -15.22
N VAL A 150 -5.53 -11.03 -14.59
CA VAL A 150 -4.22 -11.19 -15.21
C VAL A 150 -3.84 -12.66 -15.07
N THR A 151 -3.27 -13.26 -16.10
CA THR A 151 -2.73 -14.62 -16.05
C THR A 151 -1.20 -14.58 -16.16
N ASP A 152 -0.55 -15.51 -15.46
CA ASP A 152 0.89 -15.74 -15.63
C ASP A 152 1.20 -16.44 -16.97
N GLU A 153 2.49 -16.68 -17.22
CA GLU A 153 2.97 -17.37 -18.41
C GLU A 153 2.41 -18.79 -18.60
N ASN A 154 1.91 -19.40 -17.53
CA ASN A 154 1.31 -20.74 -17.51
C ASN A 154 -0.23 -20.69 -17.61
N GLY A 155 -0.82 -19.50 -17.76
CA GLY A 155 -2.27 -19.34 -17.81
C GLY A 155 -2.97 -19.38 -16.43
N THR A 156 -2.21 -19.34 -15.32
CA THR A 156 -2.77 -19.30 -13.97
C THR A 156 -3.23 -17.89 -13.64
N ALA A 157 -4.46 -17.73 -13.15
CA ALA A 157 -4.97 -16.42 -12.75
C ALA A 157 -4.15 -15.86 -11.58
N LEU A 158 -3.56 -14.70 -11.79
CA LEU A 158 -2.95 -13.92 -10.73
C LEU A 158 -4.03 -13.16 -9.97
N LEU A 159 -3.94 -13.19 -8.66
CA LEU A 159 -4.85 -12.46 -7.78
C LEU A 159 -4.06 -11.36 -7.06
N ARG A 160 -4.59 -10.13 -7.10
CA ARG A 160 -4.09 -9.09 -6.20
C ARG A 160 -4.30 -9.53 -4.77
N SER A 161 -3.28 -9.41 -3.96
CA SER A 161 -3.29 -9.94 -2.61
C SER A 161 -2.33 -9.20 -1.70
N THR A 162 -2.62 -9.24 -0.43
CA THR A 162 -1.72 -8.80 0.64
C THR A 162 -2.08 -9.53 1.94
N THR A 163 -1.37 -9.21 3.01
CA THR A 163 -1.65 -9.64 4.38
C THR A 163 -1.68 -8.43 5.31
N ALA A 164 -2.28 -8.55 6.48
CA ALA A 164 -2.20 -7.48 7.47
C ALA A 164 -0.75 -7.19 7.87
N SER A 165 0.10 -8.22 7.95
CA SER A 165 1.53 -8.06 8.21
C SER A 165 2.24 -7.23 7.14
N ASP A 166 1.96 -7.48 5.86
CA ASP A 166 2.59 -6.74 4.77
C ASP A 166 2.09 -5.29 4.71
N LEU A 167 0.78 -5.06 4.92
CA LEU A 167 0.25 -3.70 5.07
C LEU A 167 0.91 -2.96 6.24
N GLY A 168 1.11 -3.64 7.37
CA GLY A 168 1.84 -3.07 8.51
C GLY A 168 3.26 -2.66 8.14
N ARG A 169 4.00 -3.47 7.37
CA ARG A 169 5.35 -3.14 6.87
C ARG A 169 5.33 -1.94 5.93
N MET A 170 4.38 -1.88 4.99
CA MET A 170 4.22 -0.72 4.11
C MET A 170 4.00 0.57 4.92
N MET A 171 3.13 0.53 5.93
CA MET A 171 2.91 1.68 6.80
C MET A 171 4.13 2.06 7.63
N ALA A 172 4.86 1.08 8.17
CA ALA A 172 6.12 1.34 8.87
C ALA A 172 7.15 1.98 7.93
N TYR A 173 7.25 1.51 6.70
CA TYR A 173 8.11 2.11 5.69
C TYR A 173 7.77 3.58 5.45
N CYS A 174 6.49 3.92 5.23
CA CYS A 174 6.04 5.30 5.05
C CYS A 174 6.45 6.21 6.22
N VAL A 175 6.31 5.74 7.46
CA VAL A 175 6.46 6.59 8.65
C VAL A 175 7.91 6.69 9.11
N TRP A 176 8.71 5.61 8.99
CA TRP A 176 10.03 5.54 9.61
C TRP A 176 11.19 5.42 8.62
N GLN A 177 10.97 4.91 7.42
CA GLN A 177 12.06 4.55 6.50
C GLN A 177 12.07 5.34 5.19
N SER A 178 10.93 5.86 4.74
CA SER A 178 10.89 6.66 3.52
C SER A 178 11.77 7.92 3.67
N SER A 179 12.54 8.23 2.65
CA SER A 179 13.38 9.44 2.58
C SER A 179 12.55 10.73 2.49
N GLU A 180 11.32 10.62 2.05
CA GLU A 180 10.39 11.73 1.80
C GLU A 180 9.47 12.04 3.00
N ARG A 181 10.05 11.97 4.20
CA ARG A 181 9.34 12.35 5.44
C ARG A 181 9.12 13.85 5.50
N THR A 182 8.16 14.37 4.83
CA THR A 182 7.77 15.78 5.03
C THR A 182 6.26 15.94 5.03
#